data_7abc546c4634fa7130a61bb2b5c19d37
#
_entry.id   7abc546c4634fa7130a61bb2b5c19d37
#
_cell.length_a   1.000
_cell.length_b   1.000
_cell.length_c   1.000
_cell.angle_alpha   90.00
_cell.angle_beta   90.00
_cell.angle_gamma   90.00
#
_symmetry.space_group_name_H-M   'P 1'
#
loop_
_entity.id
_entity.type
_entity.pdbx_description
1 polymer ?
#
loop_
_entity_poly.entity_id
_entity_poly.type
_entity_poly.pdbx_seq_one_letter_code
_entity_poly.pdbx_strand_id
1 'polypeptide(L)'
;MMLLYKILFHFNAFIGLRLMKMVYKLWGIKLEFGTKVTYRKGFSLIIGNKGEVKIGDKVFFNNYCSLNALESITIGKGTIFGENVKVYDHNHCYKDRTRLIKEQGYTSAPI
;
A
#
# COMPACT_ATOMS: atom_id res chain seq x y z
N MET A 1 -7.48 -27.34 -8.92
CA MET A 1 -6.61 -26.76 -7.85
C MET A 1 -6.13 -25.34 -8.18
N MET A 2 -5.44 -25.12 -9.29
CA MET A 2 -5.00 -23.78 -9.72
C MET A 2 -6.15 -22.79 -9.91
N LEU A 3 -7.26 -23.25 -10.51
CA LEU A 3 -8.43 -22.39 -10.72
C LEU A 3 -9.06 -21.96 -9.40
N LEU A 4 -9.24 -22.91 -8.47
CA LEU A 4 -9.80 -22.61 -7.15
C LEU A 4 -8.90 -21.62 -6.39
N TYR A 5 -7.60 -21.80 -6.43
CA TYR A 5 -6.65 -20.90 -5.81
C TYR A 5 -6.78 -19.47 -6.37
N LYS A 6 -6.87 -19.34 -7.71
CA LYS A 6 -7.06 -18.03 -8.35
C LYS A 6 -8.37 -17.37 -7.94
N ILE A 7 -9.45 -18.13 -7.86
CA ILE A 7 -10.76 -17.61 -7.44
C ILE A 7 -10.68 -17.09 -6.00
N LEU A 8 -10.16 -17.88 -5.09
CA LEU A 8 -10.00 -17.49 -3.69
C LEU A 8 -9.12 -16.26 -3.53
N PHE A 9 -8.03 -16.22 -4.27
CA PHE A 9 -7.09 -15.12 -4.27
C PHE A 9 -7.74 -13.81 -4.75
N HIS A 10 -8.45 -13.84 -5.87
CA HIS A 10 -9.15 -12.67 -6.40
C HIS A 10 -10.28 -12.21 -5.46
N PHE A 11 -11.01 -13.15 -4.89
CA PHE A 11 -12.07 -12.86 -3.92
C PHE A 11 -11.50 -12.20 -2.65
N ASN A 12 -10.40 -12.73 -2.15
CA ASN A 12 -9.72 -12.18 -0.98
C ASN A 12 -9.27 -10.74 -1.20
N ALA A 13 -8.65 -10.45 -2.33
CA ALA A 13 -8.24 -9.09 -2.68
C ALA A 13 -9.44 -8.16 -2.86
N PHE A 14 -10.51 -8.62 -3.50
CA PHE A 14 -11.73 -7.86 -3.69
C PHE A 14 -12.33 -7.40 -2.35
N ILE A 15 -12.49 -8.33 -1.42
CA ILE A 15 -13.03 -8.03 -0.09
C ILE A 15 -12.06 -7.20 0.73
N GLY A 16 -10.77 -7.58 0.75
CA GLY A 16 -9.74 -6.92 1.54
C GLY A 16 -9.57 -5.46 1.21
N LEU A 17 -9.48 -5.11 -0.07
CA LEU A 17 -9.35 -3.71 -0.50
C LEU A 17 -10.56 -2.86 -0.11
N ARG A 18 -11.76 -3.42 -0.23
CA ARG A 18 -12.99 -2.71 0.14
C ARG A 18 -13.10 -2.47 1.64
N LEU A 19 -12.70 -3.45 2.44
CA LEU A 19 -12.64 -3.30 3.89
C LEU A 19 -11.61 -2.25 4.28
N MET A 20 -10.42 -2.27 3.69
CA MET A 20 -9.39 -1.27 3.94
C MET A 20 -9.88 0.13 3.59
N LYS A 21 -10.53 0.30 2.44
CA LYS A 21 -11.08 1.58 2.02
C LYS A 21 -12.10 2.10 3.03
N MET A 22 -12.99 1.24 3.49
CA MET A 22 -14.01 1.61 4.49
C MET A 22 -13.36 2.04 5.81
N VAL A 23 -12.41 1.27 6.32
CA VAL A 23 -11.72 1.58 7.57
C VAL A 23 -10.96 2.90 7.47
N TYR A 24 -10.20 3.10 6.40
CA TYR A 24 -9.47 4.36 6.20
C TYR A 24 -10.40 5.55 6.03
N LYS A 25 -11.52 5.37 5.34
CA LYS A 25 -12.52 6.44 5.19
C LYS A 25 -13.08 6.91 6.52
N LEU A 26 -13.31 6.00 7.47
CA LEU A 26 -13.76 6.35 8.82
C LEU A 26 -12.75 7.25 9.55
N TRP A 27 -11.48 7.15 9.22
CA TRP A 27 -10.40 7.98 9.76
C TRP A 27 -10.09 9.21 8.91
N GLY A 28 -10.86 9.46 7.85
CA GLY A 28 -10.63 10.58 6.95
C GLY A 28 -9.43 10.41 6.03
N ILE A 29 -8.96 9.18 5.83
CA ILE A 29 -7.80 8.85 5.01
C ILE A 29 -8.25 8.38 3.63
N LYS A 30 -7.55 8.83 2.59
CA LYS A 30 -7.89 8.50 1.20
C LYS A 30 -7.20 7.24 0.71
N LEU A 31 -8.00 6.25 0.38
CA LEU A 31 -7.58 5.09 -0.41
C LEU A 31 -8.51 4.98 -1.61
N GLU A 32 -7.94 5.06 -2.82
CA GLU A 32 -8.67 4.86 -4.06
C GLU A 32 -8.03 3.71 -4.84
N PHE A 33 -8.85 2.87 -5.45
CA PHE A 33 -8.37 1.80 -6.31
C PHE A 33 -9.35 1.54 -7.45
N GLY A 34 -8.81 1.14 -8.59
CA GLY A 34 -9.59 0.82 -9.78
C GLY A 34 -10.16 -0.60 -9.76
N THR A 35 -10.51 -1.08 -10.94
CA THR A 35 -11.08 -2.41 -11.14
C THR A 35 -9.98 -3.46 -11.30
N LYS A 36 -10.27 -4.69 -10.89
CA LYS A 36 -9.36 -5.85 -11.05
C LYS A 36 -7.99 -5.65 -10.40
N VAL A 37 -7.93 -4.89 -9.32
CA VAL A 37 -6.72 -4.82 -8.48
C VAL A 37 -6.65 -6.07 -7.63
N THR A 38 -5.52 -6.76 -7.68
CA THR A 38 -5.33 -8.03 -6.96
C THR A 38 -4.01 -8.05 -6.22
N TYR A 39 -3.97 -8.81 -5.14
CA TYR A 39 -2.75 -9.03 -4.37
C TYR A 39 -2.71 -10.46 -3.85
N ARG A 40 -1.52 -10.93 -3.57
CA ARG A 40 -1.27 -12.24 -2.98
C ARG A 40 -0.97 -12.13 -1.49
N LYS A 41 -0.49 -13.23 -0.93
CA LYS A 41 -0.22 -13.40 0.49
C LYS A 41 0.68 -12.30 1.05
N GLY A 42 0.34 -11.82 2.24
CA GLY A 42 1.20 -10.89 2.98
C GLY A 42 1.19 -9.46 2.47
N PHE A 43 0.17 -9.07 1.72
CA PHE A 43 0.02 -7.68 1.29
C PHE A 43 -0.22 -6.76 2.50
N SER A 44 0.55 -5.68 2.58
CA SER A 44 0.43 -4.68 3.64
C SER A 44 0.21 -3.30 3.03
N LEU A 45 -0.82 -2.60 3.49
CA LEU A 45 -1.14 -1.26 3.06
C LEU A 45 -1.33 -0.38 4.30
N ILE A 46 -0.38 0.51 4.54
CA ILE A 46 -0.41 1.42 5.67
C ILE A 46 -0.42 2.85 5.15
N ILE A 47 -1.40 3.63 5.60
CA ILE A 47 -1.54 5.03 5.21
C ILE A 47 -1.61 5.87 6.48
N GLY A 48 -0.68 6.79 6.64
CA GLY A 48 -0.67 7.71 7.77
C GLY A 48 -1.76 8.78 7.66
N ASN A 49 -1.96 9.55 8.73
CA ASN A 49 -3.09 10.48 8.89
C ASN A 49 -3.26 11.51 7.77
N LYS A 50 -2.21 11.85 7.07
CA LYS A 50 -2.25 12.82 5.95
C LYS A 50 -1.89 12.18 4.62
N GLY A 51 -1.74 10.86 4.62
CA GLY A 51 -1.37 10.12 3.43
C GLY A 51 -2.55 9.84 2.52
N GLU A 52 -2.24 9.55 1.27
CA GLU A 52 -3.21 9.01 0.32
C GLU A 52 -2.55 7.96 -0.56
N VAL A 53 -3.33 6.99 -0.99
CA VAL A 53 -2.89 5.97 -1.94
C VAL A 53 -3.92 5.84 -3.04
N LYS A 54 -3.43 5.87 -4.29
CA LYS A 54 -4.24 5.65 -5.49
C LYS A 54 -3.64 4.52 -6.30
N ILE A 55 -4.45 3.51 -6.56
CA ILE A 55 -4.04 2.32 -7.31
C ILE A 55 -4.89 2.24 -8.58
N GLY A 56 -4.25 2.23 -9.74
CA GLY A 56 -4.95 2.14 -11.02
C GLY A 56 -5.56 0.77 -11.29
N ASP A 57 -6.31 0.66 -12.39
CA ASP A 57 -6.94 -0.59 -12.81
C ASP A 57 -5.91 -1.67 -13.08
N LYS A 58 -6.27 -2.92 -12.83
CA LYS A 58 -5.49 -4.10 -13.19
C LYS A 58 -4.07 -4.13 -12.62
N VAL A 59 -3.86 -3.50 -11.47
CA VAL A 59 -2.59 -3.58 -10.75
C VAL A 59 -2.53 -4.90 -9.99
N PHE A 60 -1.36 -5.54 -10.02
CA PHE A 60 -1.14 -6.82 -9.37
C PHE A 60 0.06 -6.73 -8.42
N PHE A 61 -0.14 -7.18 -7.19
CA PHE A 61 0.92 -7.30 -6.19
C PHE A 61 1.19 -8.78 -5.91
N ASN A 62 2.41 -9.23 -6.12
CA ASN A 62 2.81 -10.59 -5.77
C ASN A 62 3.00 -10.71 -4.24
N ASN A 63 3.54 -11.84 -3.77
CA ASN A 63 3.64 -12.13 -2.34
C ASN A 63 4.47 -11.09 -1.58
N TYR A 64 4.00 -10.73 -0.39
CA TYR A 64 4.72 -9.88 0.58
C TYR A 64 5.09 -8.50 0.07
N CYS A 65 4.21 -7.88 -0.71
CA CYS A 65 4.36 -6.49 -1.09
C CYS A 65 3.81 -5.56 0.01
N SER A 66 4.42 -4.39 0.14
CA SER A 66 3.98 -3.38 1.10
C SER A 66 3.96 -1.99 0.47
N LEU A 67 2.88 -1.26 0.74
CA LEU A 67 2.80 0.18 0.46
C LEU A 67 2.66 0.90 1.79
N ASN A 68 3.50 1.88 2.04
CA ASN A 68 3.44 2.66 3.28
C ASN A 68 3.56 4.15 2.94
N ALA A 69 2.43 4.85 3.03
CA ALA A 69 2.32 6.24 2.60
C ALA A 69 2.13 7.17 3.79
N LEU A 70 2.99 8.16 3.93
CA LEU A 70 2.78 9.30 4.83
C LEU A 70 2.31 10.54 4.06
N GLU A 71 2.59 10.61 2.77
CA GLU A 71 2.19 11.71 1.91
C GLU A 71 1.32 11.25 0.74
N SER A 72 1.90 10.57 -0.25
CA SER A 72 1.13 10.09 -1.40
C SER A 72 1.87 9.02 -2.19
N ILE A 73 1.18 7.93 -2.49
CA ILE A 73 1.64 6.91 -3.42
C ILE A 73 0.58 6.74 -4.51
N THR A 74 1.01 6.88 -5.77
CA THR A 74 0.14 6.66 -6.92
C THR A 74 0.74 5.57 -7.80
N ILE A 75 -0.06 4.54 -8.09
CA ILE A 75 0.37 3.41 -8.91
C ILE A 75 -0.45 3.41 -10.19
N GLY A 76 0.24 3.46 -11.32
CA GLY A 76 -0.39 3.50 -12.64
C GLY A 76 -1.08 2.20 -13.01
N LYS A 77 -2.06 2.31 -13.90
CA LYS A 77 -2.81 1.19 -14.45
C LYS A 77 -1.89 0.10 -14.99
N GLY A 78 -2.21 -1.16 -14.71
CA GLY A 78 -1.53 -2.31 -15.26
C GLY A 78 -0.16 -2.61 -14.67
N THR A 79 0.25 -1.91 -13.62
CA THR A 79 1.53 -2.17 -12.95
C THR A 79 1.54 -3.55 -12.30
N ILE A 80 2.64 -4.26 -12.46
CA ILE A 80 2.86 -5.57 -11.86
C ILE A 80 4.02 -5.49 -10.89
N PHE A 81 3.76 -5.88 -9.64
CA PHE A 81 4.80 -5.96 -8.61
C PHE A 81 5.26 -7.41 -8.44
N GLY A 82 6.56 -7.62 -8.46
CA GLY A 82 7.15 -8.91 -8.09
C GLY A 82 7.05 -9.15 -6.58
N GLU A 83 7.62 -10.25 -6.11
CA GLU A 83 7.59 -10.57 -4.69
C GLU A 83 8.47 -9.62 -3.86
N ASN A 84 8.04 -9.36 -2.63
CA ASN A 84 8.80 -8.57 -1.65
C ASN A 84 9.11 -7.14 -2.07
N VAL A 85 8.27 -6.54 -2.91
CA VAL A 85 8.45 -5.13 -3.28
C VAL A 85 7.85 -4.26 -2.19
N LYS A 86 8.65 -3.30 -1.71
CA LYS A 86 8.25 -2.35 -0.67
C LYS A 86 8.31 -0.93 -1.24
N VAL A 87 7.20 -0.20 -1.13
CA VAL A 87 7.12 1.19 -1.59
C VAL A 87 6.85 2.09 -0.39
N TYR A 88 7.80 2.96 -0.11
CA TYR A 88 7.71 3.93 0.99
C TYR A 88 7.96 5.31 0.41
N ASP A 89 7.10 6.26 0.71
CA ASP A 89 7.24 7.65 0.27
C ASP A 89 8.00 8.52 1.28
N HIS A 90 8.64 7.89 2.27
CA HIS A 90 9.27 8.60 3.39
C HIS A 90 10.49 7.87 3.91
N ASN A 91 11.34 8.63 4.61
CA ASN A 91 12.51 8.11 5.31
C ASN A 91 12.60 8.74 6.69
N HIS A 92 13.19 8.02 7.63
CA HIS A 92 13.54 8.59 8.92
C HIS A 92 14.61 9.65 8.79
N CYS A 93 14.48 10.75 9.53
CA CYS A 93 15.58 11.67 9.75
C CYS A 93 16.60 11.03 10.70
N TYR A 94 17.87 11.14 10.39
CA TYR A 94 18.94 10.43 11.13
C TYR A 94 20.21 11.28 11.37
N LYS A 95 20.23 12.52 10.89
CA LYS A 95 21.46 13.32 10.89
C LYS A 95 21.90 13.82 12.25
N ASP A 96 20.98 13.94 13.19
CA ASP A 96 21.29 14.37 14.55
C ASP A 96 21.80 13.17 15.36
N ARG A 97 23.11 13.17 15.65
CA ARG A 97 23.77 12.08 16.35
C ARG A 97 23.48 12.05 17.86
N THR A 98 22.87 13.10 18.38
CA THR A 98 22.56 13.20 19.82
C THR A 98 21.18 12.69 20.17
N ARG A 99 20.34 12.38 19.16
CA ARG A 99 18.97 11.94 19.33
C ARG A 99 18.73 10.58 18.72
N LEU A 100 17.79 9.82 19.27
CA LEU A 100 17.36 8.57 18.68
C LEU A 100 16.71 8.84 17.31
N ILE A 101 16.95 8.00 16.34
CA ILE A 101 16.39 8.14 14.99
C ILE A 101 14.86 8.24 15.05
N LYS A 102 14.22 7.41 15.85
CA LYS A 102 12.75 7.41 16.00
C LYS A 102 12.18 8.74 16.53
N GLU A 103 13.00 9.58 17.13
CA GLU A 103 12.59 10.87 17.69
C GLU A 103 12.83 12.02 16.73
N GLN A 104 13.52 11.79 15.60
CA GLN A 104 13.90 12.86 14.66
C GLN A 104 12.86 13.11 13.58
N GLY A 105 11.79 12.30 13.52
CA GLY A 105 10.74 12.47 12.52
C GLY A 105 11.09 11.89 11.15
N TYR A 106 10.38 12.35 10.14
CA TYR A 106 10.46 11.82 8.78
C TYR A 106 10.59 12.93 7.76
N THR A 107 11.18 12.60 6.61
CA THR A 107 11.02 13.37 5.38
C THR A 107 10.17 12.57 4.43
N SER A 108 9.29 13.22 3.67
CA SER A 108 8.41 12.56 2.70
C SER A 108 8.35 13.33 1.40
N ALA A 109 8.01 12.61 0.32
CA ALA A 109 7.73 13.18 -0.99
C ALA A 109 6.80 12.23 -1.74
N PRO A 110 5.88 12.76 -2.58
CA PRO A 110 4.99 11.91 -3.38
C PRO A 110 5.75 10.98 -4.32
N ILE A 111 5.22 9.78 -4.50
CA ILE A 111 5.70 8.80 -5.46
C ILE A 111 4.61 8.47 -6.43
#